data_5146c83c559d093a668fe94e473d41ba
#
_entry.id   5146c83c559d093a668fe94e473d41ba
#
_cell.length_a   1.000
_cell.length_b   1.000
_cell.length_c   1.000
_cell.angle_alpha   90.00
_cell.angle_beta   90.00
_cell.angle_gamma   90.00
#
_symmetry.space_group_name_H-M   'P 1'
#
loop_
_entity.id
_entity.type
_entity.pdbx_description
1 polymer ?
#
loop_
_entity_poly.entity_id
_entity_poly.type
_entity_poly.pdbx_seq_one_letter_code
_entity_poly.pdbx_strand_id
1 'polypeptide(L)'
;KGAHFYRCDFQVHTPRDTQWKGDSSASPDDRRAYAASFVEHCRSIDLNAVAITDHHDFAYFPFLRQAAEEETRPDGTSYADHEKLVVFPGLELTFGSPTMQAILILDANFPEDRLANVLLALSVEPVDASIDQIPQVESIDHIRSLLDLHDEMDKRPWLKGKYIVLPNVTDKGYKTMMRSGMKVAYREMPCVGGYLDGSFEKIGTGNKSKFAGEDENYGNKRLALFQTSDSRAATFADLGRHSTWVKWTAPTAEALRQACLANE
;
A
#
# COMPACT_ATOMS: atom_id res chain seq x y z
N LYS A 1 20.47 17.33 -4.34
CA LYS A 1 19.79 16.08 -3.99
C LYS A 1 19.03 15.61 -5.23
N GLY A 2 19.41 14.46 -5.81
CA GLY A 2 18.79 13.89 -7.00
C GLY A 2 17.66 12.90 -6.67
N ALA A 3 16.91 12.43 -7.69
CA ALA A 3 15.97 11.34 -7.54
C ALA A 3 16.73 10.00 -7.55
N HIS A 4 16.33 9.08 -6.67
CA HIS A 4 16.89 7.75 -6.56
C HIS A 4 15.82 6.71 -6.94
N PHE A 5 16.26 5.53 -7.38
CA PHE A 5 15.39 4.38 -7.57
C PHE A 5 15.30 3.59 -6.28
N TYR A 6 14.09 3.18 -5.96
CA TYR A 6 13.76 2.36 -4.78
C TYR A 6 13.03 1.12 -5.22
N ARG A 7 13.46 -0.03 -4.71
CA ARG A 7 12.75 -1.30 -4.87
C ARG A 7 11.63 -1.34 -3.81
N CYS A 8 10.38 -1.40 -4.25
CA CYS A 8 9.20 -1.20 -3.42
C CYS A 8 8.29 -2.43 -3.39
N ASP A 9 7.76 -2.77 -2.22
CA ASP A 9 6.64 -3.67 -2.04
C ASP A 9 5.51 -2.93 -1.29
N PHE A 10 4.41 -2.67 -1.96
CA PHE A 10 3.35 -1.80 -1.44
C PHE A 10 2.12 -2.57 -0.91
N GLN A 11 2.25 -3.87 -0.68
CA GLN A 11 1.21 -4.67 -0.03
C GLN A 11 1.85 -5.61 0.99
N VAL A 12 2.07 -5.06 2.18
CA VAL A 12 2.72 -5.76 3.29
C VAL A 12 1.83 -5.66 4.52
N HIS A 13 1.60 -6.80 5.14
CA HIS A 13 0.75 -6.92 6.31
C HIS A 13 1.56 -7.26 7.56
N THR A 14 0.99 -6.92 8.71
CA THR A 14 1.58 -7.14 10.03
C THR A 14 0.73 -8.09 10.88
N PRO A 15 1.17 -8.45 12.08
CA PRO A 15 0.35 -9.24 13.02
C PRO A 15 -1.03 -8.65 13.36
N ARG A 16 -1.36 -7.46 12.89
CA ARG A 16 -2.70 -6.85 13.03
C ARG A 16 -3.64 -7.16 11.88
N ASP A 17 -3.15 -7.81 10.84
CA ASP A 17 -4.01 -8.22 9.72
C ASP A 17 -4.84 -9.46 10.06
N THR A 18 -6.10 -9.48 9.63
CA THR A 18 -7.04 -10.58 9.91
C THR A 18 -6.63 -11.91 9.25
N GLN A 19 -5.77 -11.86 8.24
CA GLN A 19 -5.27 -13.04 7.52
C GLN A 19 -3.81 -13.35 7.87
N TRP A 20 -3.28 -12.73 8.92
CA TRP A 20 -1.91 -12.97 9.37
C TRP A 20 -1.67 -14.43 9.72
N LYS A 21 -0.49 -14.92 9.34
CA LYS A 21 -0.05 -16.29 9.62
C LYS A 21 1.05 -16.27 10.70
N GLY A 22 0.63 -16.23 11.94
CA GLY A 22 1.52 -16.18 13.10
C GLY A 22 0.84 -15.58 14.32
N ASP A 23 1.59 -15.46 15.40
CA ASP A 23 1.11 -14.86 16.63
C ASP A 23 1.00 -13.34 16.48
N SER A 24 0.06 -12.74 17.20
CA SER A 24 -0.12 -11.30 17.33
C SER A 24 0.11 -10.90 18.78
N SER A 25 0.69 -9.73 19.01
CA SER A 25 0.89 -9.19 20.35
C SER A 25 0.57 -7.70 20.39
N ALA A 26 -0.09 -7.25 21.46
CA ALA A 26 -0.29 -5.85 21.77
C ALA A 26 0.90 -5.24 22.53
N SER A 27 1.81 -6.09 23.03
CA SER A 27 3.00 -5.64 23.78
C SER A 27 3.86 -4.70 22.92
N PRO A 28 4.17 -3.48 23.41
CA PRO A 28 5.08 -2.58 22.71
C PRO A 28 6.48 -3.18 22.48
N ASP A 29 6.95 -4.05 23.38
CA ASP A 29 8.27 -4.68 23.24
C ASP A 29 8.27 -5.70 22.11
N ASP A 30 7.22 -6.53 21.99
CA ASP A 30 7.08 -7.48 20.91
C ASP A 30 6.94 -6.77 19.55
N ARG A 31 6.20 -5.67 19.50
CA ARG A 31 6.08 -4.86 18.29
C ARG A 31 7.39 -4.21 17.88
N ARG A 32 8.21 -3.75 18.85
CA ARG A 32 9.57 -3.25 18.57
C ARG A 32 10.48 -4.37 18.07
N ALA A 33 10.44 -5.54 18.68
CA ALA A 33 11.23 -6.70 18.25
C ALA A 33 10.83 -7.14 16.83
N TYR A 34 9.53 -7.21 16.54
CA TYR A 34 9.03 -7.47 15.19
C TYR A 34 9.55 -6.43 14.20
N ALA A 35 9.42 -5.15 14.51
CA ALA A 35 9.82 -4.06 13.63
C ALA A 35 11.33 -4.09 13.34
N ALA A 36 12.17 -4.36 14.33
CA ALA A 36 13.61 -4.50 14.14
C ALA A 36 13.93 -5.67 13.18
N SER A 37 13.32 -6.84 13.41
CA SER A 37 13.51 -8.02 12.54
C SER A 37 13.00 -7.77 11.12
N PHE A 38 11.90 -7.04 10.97
CA PHE A 38 11.33 -6.67 9.68
C PHE A 38 12.30 -5.78 8.89
N VAL A 39 12.83 -4.73 9.50
CA VAL A 39 13.79 -3.80 8.86
C VAL A 39 15.05 -4.54 8.44
N GLU A 40 15.60 -5.38 9.33
CA GLU A 40 16.76 -6.22 9.03
C GLU A 40 16.50 -7.15 7.83
N HIS A 41 15.31 -7.77 7.78
CA HIS A 41 14.94 -8.62 6.65
C HIS A 41 14.82 -7.82 5.35
N CYS A 42 14.15 -6.67 5.34
CA CYS A 42 14.08 -5.78 4.18
C CYS A 42 15.48 -5.44 3.66
N ARG A 43 16.40 -5.14 4.57
CA ARG A 43 17.81 -4.86 4.23
C ARG A 43 18.50 -6.06 3.60
N SER A 44 18.28 -7.27 4.15
CA SER A 44 18.90 -8.50 3.66
C SER A 44 18.50 -8.88 2.23
N ILE A 45 17.35 -8.39 1.77
CA ILE A 45 16.81 -8.65 0.43
C ILE A 45 16.85 -7.41 -0.50
N ASP A 46 17.58 -6.36 -0.12
CA ASP A 46 17.65 -5.09 -0.86
C ASP A 46 16.28 -4.45 -1.17
N LEU A 47 15.31 -4.58 -0.26
CA LEU A 47 14.04 -3.89 -0.34
C LEU A 47 14.18 -2.51 0.28
N ASN A 48 13.88 -1.47 -0.48
CA ASN A 48 14.16 -0.08 -0.08
C ASN A 48 12.94 0.67 0.43
N ALA A 49 11.74 0.21 0.06
CA ALA A 49 10.50 0.85 0.50
C ALA A 49 9.37 -0.17 0.61
N VAL A 50 8.50 0.05 1.60
CA VAL A 50 7.30 -0.75 1.84
C VAL A 50 6.11 0.15 2.15
N ALA A 51 4.90 -0.30 1.80
CA ALA A 51 3.69 0.23 2.40
C ALA A 51 3.09 -0.83 3.32
N ILE A 52 2.82 -0.44 4.56
CA ILE A 52 2.12 -1.29 5.52
C ILE A 52 0.63 -1.08 5.30
N THR A 53 -0.05 -2.13 4.89
CA THR A 53 -1.40 -2.04 4.33
C THR A 53 -2.37 -3.00 5.02
N ASP A 54 -2.29 -3.08 6.36
CA ASP A 54 -3.26 -3.85 7.14
C ASP A 54 -4.68 -3.38 6.87
N HIS A 55 -5.63 -4.28 6.98
CA HIS A 55 -7.03 -3.93 6.87
C HIS A 55 -7.44 -3.08 8.08
N HIS A 56 -7.78 -1.80 7.81
CA HIS A 56 -8.33 -0.86 8.78
C HIS A 56 -7.48 -0.63 10.05
N ASP A 57 -6.14 -0.81 9.98
CA ASP A 57 -5.26 -0.66 11.14
C ASP A 57 -3.91 0.00 10.80
N PHE A 58 -3.38 0.80 11.74
CA PHE A 58 -2.07 1.41 11.65
C PHE A 58 -1.18 1.09 12.86
N ALA A 59 -1.56 0.14 13.72
CA ALA A 59 -0.93 -0.05 15.02
C ALA A 59 0.57 -0.42 14.95
N TYR A 60 1.01 -1.10 13.89
CA TYR A 60 2.42 -1.44 13.71
C TYR A 60 3.24 -0.38 12.97
N PHE A 61 2.58 0.51 12.23
CA PHE A 61 3.28 1.51 11.43
C PHE A 61 4.27 2.39 12.24
N PRO A 62 3.91 2.95 13.42
CA PRO A 62 4.83 3.75 14.20
C PRO A 62 6.11 3.01 14.59
N PHE A 63 5.99 1.74 14.97
CA PHE A 63 7.13 0.90 15.34
C PHE A 63 8.05 0.60 14.15
N LEU A 64 7.47 0.29 13.00
CA LEU A 64 8.21 0.02 11.77
C LEU A 64 8.93 1.26 11.26
N ARG A 65 8.27 2.42 11.30
CA ARG A 65 8.88 3.69 10.95
C ARG A 65 10.03 4.03 11.88
N GLN A 66 9.83 3.92 13.19
CA GLN A 66 10.88 4.16 14.18
C GLN A 66 12.08 3.24 13.95
N ALA A 67 11.87 1.94 13.78
CA ALA A 67 12.94 0.98 13.52
C ALA A 67 13.72 1.32 12.24
N ALA A 68 13.04 1.75 11.17
CA ALA A 68 13.67 2.18 9.94
C ALA A 68 14.47 3.49 10.08
N GLU A 69 14.00 4.43 10.90
CA GLU A 69 14.71 5.69 11.21
C GLU A 69 15.96 5.46 12.06
N GLU A 70 15.91 4.51 12.98
CA GLU A 70 16.97 4.17 13.94
C GLU A 70 17.97 3.14 13.40
N GLU A 71 17.74 2.55 12.20
CA GLU A 71 18.64 1.53 11.67
C GLU A 71 20.07 2.06 11.47
N THR A 72 21.03 1.18 11.79
CA THR A 72 22.45 1.47 11.64
C THR A 72 23.15 0.39 10.83
N ARG A 73 24.29 0.74 10.23
CA ARG A 73 25.18 -0.22 9.58
C ARG A 73 25.82 -1.16 10.60
N PRO A 74 26.37 -2.30 10.15
CA PRO A 74 27.07 -3.23 11.06
C PRO A 74 28.25 -2.62 11.84
N ASP A 75 28.81 -1.52 11.35
CA ASP A 75 29.87 -0.76 12.04
C ASP A 75 29.34 0.29 13.04
N GLY A 76 28.00 0.35 13.22
CA GLY A 76 27.33 1.29 14.11
C GLY A 76 27.10 2.69 13.53
N THR A 77 27.53 2.96 12.29
CA THR A 77 27.26 4.25 11.64
C THR A 77 25.82 4.31 11.09
N SER A 78 25.23 5.51 11.07
CA SER A 78 23.89 5.70 10.52
C SER A 78 23.91 5.63 8.99
N TYR A 79 22.83 5.14 8.41
CA TYR A 79 22.56 5.26 6.98
C TYR A 79 22.24 6.71 6.62
N ALA A 80 22.58 7.13 5.40
CA ALA A 80 22.08 8.39 4.88
C ALA A 80 20.55 8.29 4.64
N ASP A 81 19.84 9.42 4.71
CA ASP A 81 18.36 9.42 4.62
C ASP A 81 17.80 8.71 3.38
N HIS A 82 18.51 8.79 2.24
CA HIS A 82 18.07 8.13 1.01
C HIS A 82 18.42 6.63 0.95
N GLU A 83 19.19 6.13 1.90
CA GLU A 83 19.57 4.71 2.02
C GLU A 83 18.70 3.99 3.04
N LYS A 84 18.03 4.73 3.95
CA LYS A 84 17.13 4.14 4.96
C LYS A 84 15.93 3.50 4.30
N LEU A 85 15.39 2.45 4.95
CA LEU A 85 14.12 1.87 4.54
C LEU A 85 13.02 2.92 4.64
N VAL A 86 12.27 3.12 3.56
CA VAL A 86 11.10 4.00 3.55
C VAL A 86 9.87 3.19 3.91
N VAL A 87 9.15 3.60 4.95
CA VAL A 87 7.90 2.95 5.39
C VAL A 87 6.74 3.93 5.17
N PHE A 88 5.83 3.56 4.28
CA PHE A 88 4.61 4.32 4.03
C PHE A 88 3.46 3.78 4.89
N PRO A 89 2.68 4.64 5.56
CA PRO A 89 1.41 4.22 6.15
C PRO A 89 0.39 3.99 5.04
N GLY A 90 -0.35 2.89 5.13
CA GLY A 90 -1.35 2.53 4.15
C GLY A 90 -2.45 1.66 4.74
N LEU A 91 -3.46 1.39 3.93
CA LEU A 91 -4.60 0.52 4.25
C LEU A 91 -4.97 -0.30 3.04
N GLU A 92 -5.28 -1.58 3.23
CA GLU A 92 -6.03 -2.33 2.24
C GLU A 92 -7.52 -2.14 2.51
N LEU A 93 -8.24 -1.56 1.54
CA LEU A 93 -9.65 -1.22 1.64
C LEU A 93 -10.50 -2.18 0.81
N THR A 94 -11.63 -2.61 1.37
CA THR A 94 -12.68 -3.33 0.64
C THR A 94 -13.93 -2.45 0.62
N PHE A 95 -14.47 -2.17 -0.56
CA PHE A 95 -15.63 -1.28 -0.75
C PHE A 95 -16.28 -1.52 -2.11
N GLY A 96 -17.32 -0.75 -2.42
CA GLY A 96 -17.89 -0.66 -3.75
C GLY A 96 -19.05 -1.61 -4.02
N SER A 97 -19.79 -1.25 -5.06
CA SER A 97 -20.86 -2.07 -5.63
C SER A 97 -20.73 -2.04 -7.16
N PRO A 98 -20.18 -3.10 -7.75
CA PRO A 98 -19.71 -4.38 -7.16
C PRO A 98 -18.46 -4.22 -6.27
N THR A 99 -18.31 -5.10 -5.27
CA THR A 99 -17.19 -5.06 -4.30
C THR A 99 -15.82 -5.06 -4.99
N MET A 100 -14.92 -4.18 -4.55
CA MET A 100 -13.55 -4.07 -5.04
C MET A 100 -12.56 -3.88 -3.90
N GLN A 101 -11.29 -4.06 -4.16
CA GLN A 101 -10.21 -3.73 -3.25
C GLN A 101 -9.30 -2.65 -3.83
N ALA A 102 -8.76 -1.84 -2.96
CA ALA A 102 -7.70 -0.90 -3.29
C ALA A 102 -6.74 -0.73 -2.11
N ILE A 103 -5.49 -0.42 -2.41
CA ILE A 103 -4.51 0.04 -1.43
C ILE A 103 -4.54 1.56 -1.42
N LEU A 104 -4.74 2.13 -0.23
CA LEU A 104 -4.53 3.55 0.06
C LEU A 104 -3.15 3.70 0.66
N ILE A 105 -2.30 4.56 0.10
CA ILE A 105 -0.96 4.88 0.62
C ILE A 105 -0.91 6.38 0.92
N LEU A 106 -0.43 6.74 2.11
CA LEU A 106 -0.22 8.13 2.52
C LEU A 106 1.25 8.52 2.32
N ASP A 107 1.58 9.82 2.47
CA ASP A 107 2.97 10.27 2.52
C ASP A 107 3.76 9.50 3.60
N ALA A 108 5.02 9.13 3.36
CA ALA A 108 5.81 8.41 4.36
C ALA A 108 5.99 9.20 5.66
N ASN A 109 6.01 10.53 5.57
CA ASN A 109 6.07 11.43 6.73
C ASN A 109 4.70 11.89 7.25
N PHE A 110 3.63 11.19 6.89
CA PHE A 110 2.29 11.52 7.37
C PHE A 110 2.25 11.50 8.91
N PRO A 111 1.62 12.51 9.56
CA PRO A 111 1.59 12.62 11.02
C PRO A 111 0.86 11.43 11.67
N GLU A 112 1.52 10.76 12.63
CA GLU A 112 0.98 9.58 13.31
C GLU A 112 -0.30 9.88 14.08
N ASP A 113 -0.35 11.05 14.73
CA ASP A 113 -1.50 11.53 15.49
C ASP A 113 -2.76 11.74 14.65
N ARG A 114 -2.61 11.71 13.31
CA ARG A 114 -3.71 11.84 12.35
C ARG A 114 -4.12 10.53 11.69
N LEU A 115 -3.41 9.43 11.93
CA LEU A 115 -3.73 8.14 11.29
C LEU A 115 -5.13 7.64 11.65
N ALA A 116 -5.53 7.74 12.93
CA ALA A 116 -6.89 7.41 13.35
C ALA A 116 -7.96 8.27 12.64
N ASN A 117 -7.65 9.54 12.35
CA ASN A 117 -8.56 10.42 11.62
C ASN A 117 -8.76 10.00 10.15
N VAL A 118 -7.79 9.29 9.55
CA VAL A 118 -7.94 8.71 8.21
C VAL A 118 -9.01 7.61 8.23
N LEU A 119 -9.01 6.73 9.23
CA LEU A 119 -10.04 5.71 9.41
C LEU A 119 -11.41 6.35 9.63
N LEU A 120 -11.50 7.33 10.53
CA LEU A 120 -12.75 8.06 10.78
C LEU A 120 -13.24 8.81 9.54
N ALA A 121 -12.33 9.29 8.67
CA ALA A 121 -12.69 9.88 7.39
C ALA A 121 -13.39 8.89 6.46
N LEU A 122 -13.10 7.61 6.60
CA LEU A 122 -13.72 6.50 5.88
C LEU A 122 -14.90 5.88 6.65
N SER A 123 -15.33 6.50 7.76
CA SER A 123 -16.34 5.98 8.68
C SER A 123 -16.00 4.59 9.24
N VAL A 124 -14.71 4.34 9.42
CA VAL A 124 -14.17 3.13 10.05
C VAL A 124 -13.74 3.50 11.46
N GLU A 125 -14.29 2.80 12.46
CA GLU A 125 -13.87 3.01 13.85
C GLU A 125 -12.47 2.39 14.08
N PRO A 126 -11.50 3.17 14.57
CA PRO A 126 -10.20 2.64 14.94
C PRO A 126 -10.33 1.63 16.08
N VAL A 127 -9.69 0.46 15.93
CA VAL A 127 -9.57 -0.49 17.04
C VAL A 127 -8.43 -0.05 17.96
N ASP A 128 -8.63 -0.23 19.27
CA ASP A 128 -7.61 0.10 20.26
C ASP A 128 -6.32 -0.69 19.99
N ALA A 129 -5.26 0.03 19.68
CA ALA A 129 -3.95 -0.55 19.39
C ALA A 129 -3.27 -1.17 20.63
N SER A 130 -3.71 -0.84 21.83
CA SER A 130 -3.16 -1.37 23.10
C SER A 130 -3.67 -2.77 23.48
N ILE A 131 -4.64 -3.30 22.73
CA ILE A 131 -5.19 -4.64 22.95
C ILE A 131 -4.94 -5.55 21.74
N ASP A 132 -5.04 -6.86 21.94
CA ASP A 132 -4.81 -7.86 20.88
C ASP A 132 -6.00 -8.04 19.92
N GLN A 133 -7.09 -7.28 20.12
CA GLN A 133 -8.21 -7.32 19.20
C GLN A 133 -7.79 -6.83 17.81
N ILE A 134 -8.00 -7.67 16.81
CA ILE A 134 -7.72 -7.37 15.41
C ILE A 134 -8.97 -6.75 14.78
N PRO A 135 -8.83 -5.68 13.95
CA PRO A 135 -9.96 -5.12 13.23
C PRO A 135 -10.66 -6.16 12.35
N GLN A 136 -11.98 -6.12 12.27
CA GLN A 136 -12.71 -6.94 11.32
C GLN A 136 -12.60 -6.32 9.91
N VAL A 137 -12.45 -7.17 8.90
CA VAL A 137 -12.50 -6.73 7.50
C VAL A 137 -13.95 -6.60 7.08
N GLU A 138 -14.46 -5.39 7.13
CA GLU A 138 -15.79 -5.07 6.65
C GLU A 138 -15.70 -4.24 5.36
N SER A 139 -16.72 -4.38 4.52
CA SER A 139 -16.88 -3.50 3.36
C SER A 139 -17.27 -2.11 3.83
N ILE A 140 -16.64 -1.09 3.27
CA ILE A 140 -17.01 0.31 3.52
C ILE A 140 -18.23 0.64 2.66
N ASP A 141 -19.43 0.43 3.20
CA ASP A 141 -20.67 0.37 2.43
C ASP A 141 -21.12 1.70 1.80
N HIS A 142 -20.74 2.83 2.40
CA HIS A 142 -21.09 4.17 1.88
C HIS A 142 -20.19 4.61 0.70
N ILE A 143 -19.05 3.97 0.48
CA ILE A 143 -18.15 4.22 -0.65
C ILE A 143 -18.46 3.20 -1.74
N ARG A 144 -19.02 3.64 -2.86
CA ARG A 144 -19.51 2.76 -3.93
C ARG A 144 -18.55 2.62 -5.10
N SER A 145 -17.59 3.53 -5.24
CA SER A 145 -16.65 3.57 -6.36
C SER A 145 -15.30 4.16 -5.93
N LEU A 146 -14.29 4.04 -6.81
CA LEU A 146 -13.00 4.71 -6.62
C LEU A 146 -13.14 6.23 -6.69
N LEU A 147 -14.10 6.76 -7.46
CA LEU A 147 -14.39 8.19 -7.49
C LEU A 147 -14.95 8.65 -6.14
N ASP A 148 -15.94 7.92 -5.58
CA ASP A 148 -16.49 8.24 -4.25
C ASP A 148 -15.40 8.20 -3.17
N LEU A 149 -14.45 7.25 -3.26
CA LEU A 149 -13.33 7.19 -2.33
C LEU A 149 -12.46 8.45 -2.40
N HIS A 150 -12.11 8.89 -3.61
CA HIS A 150 -11.33 10.11 -3.79
C HIS A 150 -12.10 11.35 -3.30
N ASP A 151 -13.37 11.46 -3.65
CA ASP A 151 -14.22 12.57 -3.22
C ASP A 151 -14.33 12.61 -1.68
N GLU A 152 -14.46 11.44 -1.03
CA GLU A 152 -14.51 11.37 0.43
C GLU A 152 -13.20 11.80 1.08
N MET A 153 -12.07 11.37 0.54
CA MET A 153 -10.75 11.78 1.03
C MET A 153 -10.49 13.27 0.80
N ASP A 154 -10.85 13.80 -0.36
CA ASP A 154 -10.61 15.19 -0.77
C ASP A 154 -11.51 16.23 -0.05
N LYS A 155 -12.60 15.80 0.59
CA LYS A 155 -13.39 16.65 1.50
C LYS A 155 -12.56 17.18 2.68
N ARG A 156 -11.42 16.58 2.97
CA ARG A 156 -10.55 16.90 4.10
C ARG A 156 -9.28 17.61 3.60
N PRO A 157 -9.17 18.94 3.77
CA PRO A 157 -8.03 19.70 3.24
C PRO A 157 -6.67 19.22 3.73
N TRP A 158 -6.61 18.65 4.94
CA TRP A 158 -5.37 18.10 5.51
C TRP A 158 -4.92 16.78 4.88
N LEU A 159 -5.81 16.10 4.15
CA LEU A 159 -5.57 14.81 3.49
C LEU A 159 -5.36 14.96 1.98
N LYS A 160 -5.98 15.99 1.40
CA LYS A 160 -5.92 16.25 -0.05
C LYS A 160 -4.48 16.34 -0.56
N GLY A 161 -4.17 15.53 -1.58
CA GLY A 161 -2.84 15.46 -2.20
C GLY A 161 -1.79 14.72 -1.37
N LYS A 162 -2.15 14.14 -0.22
CA LYS A 162 -1.25 13.35 0.65
C LYS A 162 -1.51 11.86 0.60
N TYR A 163 -2.26 11.41 -0.37
CA TYR A 163 -2.57 10.01 -0.58
C TYR A 163 -2.54 9.62 -2.05
N ILE A 164 -2.35 8.35 -2.32
CA ILE A 164 -2.58 7.71 -3.61
C ILE A 164 -3.43 6.46 -3.40
N VAL A 165 -4.33 6.19 -4.32
CA VAL A 165 -5.15 4.98 -4.33
C VAL A 165 -4.72 4.10 -5.50
N LEU A 166 -4.38 2.86 -5.19
CA LEU A 166 -4.01 1.84 -6.15
C LEU A 166 -5.08 0.73 -6.14
N PRO A 167 -6.02 0.68 -7.11
CA PRO A 167 -6.99 -0.40 -7.19
C PRO A 167 -6.33 -1.74 -7.47
N ASN A 168 -6.95 -2.83 -6.99
CA ASN A 168 -6.58 -4.18 -7.34
C ASN A 168 -6.86 -4.42 -8.83
N VAL A 169 -5.80 -4.73 -9.59
CA VAL A 169 -5.88 -5.06 -11.03
C VAL A 169 -5.29 -6.44 -11.34
N THR A 170 -5.24 -7.31 -10.34
CA THR A 170 -4.85 -8.71 -10.48
C THR A 170 -5.78 -9.42 -11.49
N ASP A 171 -5.21 -10.30 -12.29
CA ASP A 171 -5.90 -10.95 -13.43
C ASP A 171 -7.14 -11.75 -13.01
N LYS A 172 -7.12 -12.29 -11.80
CA LYS A 172 -8.17 -13.18 -11.26
C LYS A 172 -8.62 -12.73 -9.88
N GLY A 173 -9.84 -13.06 -9.54
CA GLY A 173 -10.44 -12.76 -8.25
C GLY A 173 -11.75 -12.00 -8.37
N TYR A 174 -12.49 -11.93 -7.29
CA TYR A 174 -13.79 -11.26 -7.27
C TYR A 174 -13.73 -9.79 -6.83
N LYS A 175 -12.60 -9.35 -6.30
CA LYS A 175 -12.38 -7.96 -5.86
C LYS A 175 -11.50 -7.13 -6.81
N THR A 176 -11.10 -7.70 -7.96
CA THR A 176 -10.26 -7.00 -8.95
C THR A 176 -11.09 -6.17 -9.91
N MET A 177 -10.50 -5.06 -10.39
CA MET A 177 -11.04 -4.23 -11.47
C MET A 177 -11.03 -4.91 -12.84
N MET A 178 -10.32 -6.04 -12.98
CA MET A 178 -10.17 -6.75 -14.25
C MET A 178 -11.29 -7.75 -14.54
N ARG A 179 -12.19 -8.00 -13.59
CA ARG A 179 -13.32 -8.91 -13.76
C ARG A 179 -14.39 -8.36 -14.72
N SER A 180 -15.24 -9.25 -15.21
CA SER A 180 -16.39 -8.89 -16.04
C SER A 180 -17.29 -7.85 -15.33
N GLY A 181 -17.81 -6.87 -16.09
CA GLY A 181 -18.68 -5.82 -15.58
C GLY A 181 -17.99 -4.57 -15.03
N MET A 182 -16.66 -4.57 -14.89
CA MET A 182 -15.91 -3.44 -14.31
C MET A 182 -15.42 -2.41 -15.34
N LYS A 183 -15.73 -2.55 -16.65
CA LYS A 183 -15.24 -1.66 -17.70
C LYS A 183 -15.55 -0.18 -17.45
N VAL A 184 -16.77 0.13 -17.02
CA VAL A 184 -17.19 1.52 -16.73
C VAL A 184 -16.42 2.06 -15.55
N ALA A 185 -16.37 1.30 -14.46
CA ALA A 185 -15.63 1.69 -13.26
C ALA A 185 -14.12 1.91 -13.56
N TYR A 186 -13.51 1.07 -14.41
CA TYR A 186 -12.13 1.25 -14.85
C TYR A 186 -11.92 2.57 -15.63
N ARG A 187 -12.81 2.88 -16.57
CA ARG A 187 -12.72 4.14 -17.35
C ARG A 187 -12.85 5.38 -16.47
N GLU A 188 -13.76 5.34 -15.52
CA GLU A 188 -14.14 6.48 -14.69
C GLU A 188 -13.26 6.67 -13.45
N MET A 189 -12.50 5.64 -13.03
CA MET A 189 -11.64 5.78 -11.84
C MET A 189 -10.61 6.89 -12.02
N PRO A 190 -10.36 7.72 -11.01
CA PRO A 190 -9.36 8.79 -11.07
C PRO A 190 -7.92 8.29 -10.87
N CYS A 191 -7.72 6.97 -10.71
CA CYS A 191 -6.42 6.36 -10.43
C CYS A 191 -5.51 6.36 -11.66
N VAL A 192 -4.21 6.56 -11.45
CA VAL A 192 -3.15 6.53 -12.47
C VAL A 192 -2.24 5.31 -12.32
N GLY A 193 -2.35 4.59 -11.22
CA GLY A 193 -1.67 3.33 -10.93
C GLY A 193 -2.62 2.30 -10.33
N GLY A 194 -2.23 1.04 -10.37
CA GLY A 194 -2.92 -0.07 -9.72
C GLY A 194 -1.93 -1.11 -9.21
N TYR A 195 -2.34 -2.00 -8.32
CA TYR A 195 -1.48 -3.06 -7.83
C TYR A 195 -1.88 -4.44 -8.35
N LEU A 196 -0.85 -5.27 -8.52
CA LEU A 196 -0.95 -6.67 -8.88
C LEU A 196 -0.44 -7.50 -7.71
N ASP A 197 -1.26 -8.37 -7.19
CA ASP A 197 -0.79 -9.44 -6.32
C ASP A 197 -0.09 -10.51 -7.18
N GLY A 198 1.23 -10.38 -7.29
CA GLY A 198 2.08 -11.25 -8.07
C GLY A 198 2.87 -10.59 -9.23
N SER A 199 3.25 -11.38 -10.22
CA SER A 199 4.12 -10.96 -11.32
C SER A 199 3.35 -10.47 -12.55
N PHE A 200 3.77 -9.34 -13.11
CA PHE A 200 3.28 -8.81 -14.39
C PHE A 200 3.48 -9.78 -15.56
N GLU A 201 4.51 -10.61 -15.52
CA GLU A 201 4.79 -11.58 -16.57
C GLU A 201 3.66 -12.60 -16.75
N LYS A 202 2.98 -12.93 -15.64
CA LYS A 202 1.89 -13.92 -15.60
C LYS A 202 0.53 -13.37 -16.05
N ILE A 203 0.42 -12.07 -16.31
CA ILE A 203 -0.82 -11.44 -16.75
C ILE A 203 -1.09 -11.80 -18.21
N GLY A 204 -2.34 -12.11 -18.53
CA GLY A 204 -2.79 -12.36 -19.88
C GLY A 204 -2.60 -11.14 -20.82
N THR A 205 -2.30 -11.39 -22.07
CA THR A 205 -2.03 -10.35 -23.09
C THR A 205 -3.17 -9.33 -23.20
N GLY A 206 -4.43 -9.76 -23.12
CA GLY A 206 -5.58 -8.85 -23.17
C GLY A 206 -5.63 -7.86 -22.01
N ASN A 207 -5.16 -8.23 -20.80
CA ASN A 207 -5.08 -7.28 -19.69
C ASN A 207 -3.84 -6.39 -19.82
N LYS A 208 -2.73 -6.88 -20.38
CA LYS A 208 -1.57 -6.05 -20.70
C LYS A 208 -1.93 -4.90 -21.66
N SER A 209 -2.69 -5.19 -22.72
CA SER A 209 -3.18 -4.15 -23.65
C SER A 209 -4.07 -3.10 -22.96
N LYS A 210 -4.92 -3.51 -22.00
CA LYS A 210 -5.74 -2.56 -21.23
C LYS A 210 -4.84 -1.62 -20.40
N PHE A 211 -3.84 -2.16 -19.71
CA PHE A 211 -2.91 -1.36 -18.90
C PHE A 211 -2.04 -0.44 -19.77
N ALA A 212 -1.72 -0.86 -20.99
CA ALA A 212 -1.01 -0.02 -21.98
C ALA A 212 -1.88 1.10 -22.56
N GLY A 213 -3.19 1.10 -22.28
CA GLY A 213 -4.14 2.07 -22.85
C GLY A 213 -4.50 1.78 -24.31
N GLU A 214 -4.44 0.53 -24.75
CA GLU A 214 -4.69 0.10 -26.13
C GLU A 214 -6.11 -0.48 -26.33
N ASP A 215 -6.95 -0.50 -25.29
CA ASP A 215 -8.31 -1.04 -25.34
C ASP A 215 -9.35 0.07 -25.17
N GLU A 216 -10.08 0.37 -26.28
CA GLU A 216 -11.15 1.39 -26.30
C GLU A 216 -12.28 1.09 -25.32
N ASN A 217 -12.60 -0.17 -25.08
CA ASN A 217 -13.63 -0.54 -24.09
C ASN A 217 -13.25 -0.14 -22.66
N TYR A 218 -11.95 0.04 -22.41
CA TYR A 218 -11.37 0.51 -21.15
C TYR A 218 -10.95 1.99 -21.24
N GLY A 219 -11.41 2.70 -22.27
CA GLY A 219 -11.25 4.15 -22.46
C GLY A 219 -9.84 4.56 -22.87
N ASN A 220 -9.06 3.65 -23.46
CA ASN A 220 -7.65 3.87 -23.79
C ASN A 220 -6.85 4.42 -22.60
N LYS A 221 -7.26 4.04 -21.40
CA LYS A 221 -6.70 4.54 -20.14
C LYS A 221 -5.47 3.74 -19.76
N ARG A 222 -4.30 4.38 -19.85
CA ARG A 222 -3.05 3.80 -19.37
C ARG A 222 -3.03 3.74 -17.84
N LEU A 223 -2.48 2.67 -17.29
CA LEU A 223 -2.36 2.46 -15.85
C LEU A 223 -0.97 1.92 -15.52
N ALA A 224 -0.22 2.61 -14.67
CA ALA A 224 1.04 2.10 -14.13
C ALA A 224 0.77 0.95 -13.15
N LEU A 225 1.67 -0.04 -13.08
CA LEU A 225 1.47 -1.22 -12.29
C LEU A 225 2.54 -1.38 -11.22
N PHE A 226 2.09 -1.67 -10.00
CA PHE A 226 2.93 -2.07 -8.90
C PHE A 226 2.75 -3.56 -8.62
N GLN A 227 3.80 -4.34 -8.78
CA GLN A 227 3.82 -5.74 -8.36
C GLN A 227 3.98 -5.78 -6.85
N THR A 228 3.17 -6.56 -6.17
CA THR A 228 3.13 -6.66 -4.71
C THR A 228 3.18 -8.12 -4.27
N SER A 229 3.64 -8.36 -3.05
CA SER A 229 3.86 -9.71 -2.53
C SER A 229 2.70 -10.23 -1.68
N ASP A 230 1.81 -9.36 -1.20
CA ASP A 230 0.77 -9.72 -0.23
C ASP A 230 1.34 -10.52 0.97
N SER A 231 2.47 -10.03 1.51
CA SER A 231 3.21 -10.72 2.57
C SER A 231 2.43 -10.70 3.89
N ARG A 232 2.17 -11.89 4.47
CA ARG A 232 1.31 -12.08 5.65
C ARG A 232 1.89 -13.07 6.67
N ALA A 233 3.21 -13.29 6.68
CA ALA A 233 3.79 -14.30 7.55
C ALA A 233 4.97 -13.76 8.35
N ALA A 234 5.08 -14.18 9.63
CA ALA A 234 6.16 -13.82 10.53
C ALA A 234 7.57 -14.26 10.05
N THR A 235 7.62 -15.20 9.11
CA THR A 235 8.89 -15.65 8.50
C THR A 235 9.40 -14.69 7.44
N PHE A 236 8.60 -13.69 7.02
CA PHE A 236 8.89 -12.77 5.93
C PHE A 236 9.20 -13.44 4.57
N ALA A 237 8.87 -14.73 4.41
CA ALA A 237 9.27 -15.55 3.25
C ALA A 237 8.75 -15.01 1.90
N ASP A 238 7.62 -14.30 1.91
CA ASP A 238 7.04 -13.72 0.72
C ASP A 238 7.37 -12.23 0.55
N LEU A 239 7.95 -11.57 1.55
CA LEU A 239 8.25 -10.13 1.52
C LEU A 239 9.24 -9.80 0.39
N GLY A 240 8.88 -8.83 -0.46
CA GLY A 240 9.68 -8.43 -1.60
C GLY A 240 9.79 -9.46 -2.72
N ARG A 241 9.06 -10.59 -2.64
CA ARG A 241 9.02 -11.62 -3.70
C ARG A 241 8.56 -11.06 -5.04
N HIS A 242 7.62 -10.13 -4.98
CA HIS A 242 7.22 -9.29 -6.08
C HIS A 242 7.40 -7.84 -5.66
N SER A 243 8.02 -7.04 -6.52
CA SER A 243 8.39 -5.67 -6.19
C SER A 243 8.46 -4.82 -7.45
N THR A 244 8.41 -3.52 -7.30
CA THR A 244 8.48 -2.57 -8.39
C THR A 244 9.55 -1.51 -8.11
N TRP A 245 10.36 -1.18 -9.10
CA TRP A 245 11.30 -0.07 -9.01
C TRP A 245 10.59 1.25 -9.25
N VAL A 246 10.67 2.15 -8.29
CA VAL A 246 10.04 3.47 -8.36
C VAL A 246 11.08 4.55 -8.11
N LYS A 247 11.00 5.63 -8.87
CA LYS A 247 11.96 6.76 -8.76
C LYS A 247 11.29 7.97 -8.11
N TRP A 248 11.92 8.49 -7.04
CA TRP A 248 11.49 9.74 -6.41
C TRP A 248 12.65 10.52 -5.78
N THR A 249 12.38 11.78 -5.44
CA THR A 249 13.26 12.65 -4.64
C THR A 249 12.83 12.72 -3.18
N ALA A 250 11.54 12.54 -2.92
CA ALA A 250 10.93 12.47 -1.59
C ALA A 250 9.81 11.43 -1.59
N PRO A 251 9.64 10.64 -0.50
CA PRO A 251 8.66 9.58 -0.42
C PRO A 251 7.27 10.12 -0.09
N THR A 252 6.62 10.71 -1.09
CA THR A 252 5.27 11.26 -0.98
C THR A 252 4.30 10.58 -1.94
N ALA A 253 3.02 10.61 -1.62
CA ALA A 253 1.95 10.14 -2.49
C ALA A 253 1.97 10.83 -3.86
N GLU A 254 2.26 12.14 -3.90
CA GLU A 254 2.41 12.88 -5.15
C GLU A 254 3.61 12.39 -5.97
N ALA A 255 4.73 12.06 -5.34
CA ALA A 255 5.88 11.49 -6.04
C ALA A 255 5.55 10.11 -6.65
N LEU A 256 4.79 9.27 -5.94
CA LEU A 256 4.29 8.00 -6.48
C LEU A 256 3.34 8.24 -7.67
N ARG A 257 2.46 9.24 -7.56
CA ARG A 257 1.55 9.63 -8.65
C ARG A 257 2.34 10.10 -9.89
N GLN A 258 3.37 10.91 -9.70
CA GLN A 258 4.24 11.37 -10.79
C GLN A 258 4.99 10.20 -11.44
N ALA A 259 5.48 9.24 -10.64
CA ALA A 259 6.13 8.04 -11.17
C ALA A 259 5.16 7.21 -12.04
N CYS A 260 3.88 7.11 -11.64
CA CYS A 260 2.86 6.46 -12.47
C CYS A 260 2.64 7.17 -13.82
N LEU A 261 2.64 8.49 -13.83
CA LEU A 261 2.42 9.30 -15.04
C LEU A 261 3.63 9.31 -15.97
N ALA A 262 4.84 9.17 -15.41
CA ALA A 262 6.09 9.16 -16.17
C ALA A 262 6.51 7.77 -16.66
N ASN A 263 5.67 6.75 -16.44
CA ASN A 263 5.92 5.38 -16.88
C ASN A 263 5.67 5.29 -18.40
N GLU A 264 6.72 5.45 -19.20
CA GLU A 264 6.73 5.28 -20.66
C GLU A 264 7.10 3.85 -21.06
#